data_aa92224ee50c2f2a4395a5d1fc69c771
#
_entry.id   aa92224ee50c2f2a4395a5d1fc69c771
#
_cell.length_a   1.000
_cell.length_b   1.000
_cell.length_c   1.000
_cell.angle_alpha   90.00
_cell.angle_beta   90.00
_cell.angle_gamma   90.00
#
_symmetry.space_group_name_H-M   'P 1'
#
loop_
_entity.id
_entity.type
_entity.pdbx_description
1 polymer ?
#
loop_
_entity_poly.entity_id
_entity_poly.type
_entity_poly.pdbx_seq_one_letter_code
_entity_poly.pdbx_strand_id
1 'polypeptide(L)'
;MLFLPWTQNIKVQGNVSTLYQEQRPQQLNSPIPGKIIKWYVKNGDYVKKGDTLLQLSEVKEDYLDPLLVKRTEQQVDAKKGLQKYYEAKVGTTNSQLQALNSARDLKLSQLKVKISQLNNKLAGEEAELVAVNNELKMTSDQYERQKKMYDEGLVSLTQFQQRSVSYQNALAKKTATENKLAQTRQEIVNVSIEQNATIQDYNEKLSKTEGDRFQSMGQIEGSDGDIAKLENQVANYRARQGLYFVIASQDGQVVQINKAGIGEILKDGESIATIVPDKVDYAVEIYIKPVDLPLVKEGQRVMCIFDGFPAIVFSGWPNSSYGTFAGKVIAIENNISANGMFKALVIQDKNEKQWPPKIKMGTGVQGIAILNDVPIWYELWRNINGFPPDYYEVKTEKSAKDEKSKN
;
A
#
# COMPACT_ATOMS: atom_id res chain seq x y z
N MET A 1 -25.80 74.22 -9.51
CA MET A 1 -24.56 73.36 -9.50
C MET A 1 -24.49 72.44 -8.31
N LEU A 2 -24.93 72.81 -7.10
CA LEU A 2 -24.81 71.97 -5.89
C LEU A 2 -25.66 70.70 -5.88
N PHE A 3 -26.62 70.52 -6.76
CA PHE A 3 -27.49 69.36 -6.91
C PHE A 3 -27.09 68.39 -8.03
N LEU A 4 -25.93 68.60 -8.70
CA LEU A 4 -25.41 67.66 -9.69
C LEU A 4 -24.96 66.37 -8.98
N PRO A 5 -25.11 65.20 -9.64
CA PRO A 5 -24.68 63.94 -9.07
C PRO A 5 -23.14 63.90 -8.96
N TRP A 6 -22.69 63.45 -7.81
CA TRP A 6 -21.29 63.19 -7.53
C TRP A 6 -21.13 61.75 -7.08
N THR A 7 -20.35 60.98 -7.80
CA THR A 7 -20.07 59.59 -7.45
C THR A 7 -19.04 59.52 -6.34
N GLN A 8 -19.43 59.03 -5.22
CA GLN A 8 -18.49 58.74 -4.10
C GLN A 8 -17.49 57.66 -4.50
N ASN A 9 -16.25 57.75 -4.07
CA ASN A 9 -15.22 56.82 -4.44
C ASN A 9 -14.17 56.63 -3.32
N ILE A 10 -13.57 55.45 -3.29
CA ILE A 10 -12.45 55.10 -2.42
C ILE A 10 -11.24 54.87 -3.31
N LYS A 11 -10.14 55.57 -3.00
CA LYS A 11 -8.86 55.38 -3.69
C LYS A 11 -8.09 54.23 -3.03
N VAL A 12 -7.76 53.21 -3.80
CA VAL A 12 -6.98 52.05 -3.35
C VAL A 12 -5.73 51.90 -4.23
N GLN A 13 -4.70 51.32 -3.67
CA GLN A 13 -3.47 50.99 -4.42
C GLN A 13 -3.35 49.48 -4.51
N GLY A 14 -2.71 49.01 -5.55
CA GLY A 14 -2.53 47.58 -5.77
C GLY A 14 -1.51 47.27 -6.85
N ASN A 15 -1.41 46.02 -7.19
CA ASN A 15 -0.52 45.54 -8.23
C ASN A 15 -1.24 44.53 -9.13
N VAL A 16 -0.79 44.44 -10.37
CA VAL A 16 -1.22 43.37 -11.27
C VAL A 16 -0.65 42.06 -10.78
N SER A 17 -1.53 41.09 -10.62
CA SER A 17 -1.23 39.71 -10.23
C SER A 17 -1.91 38.74 -11.20
N THR A 18 -1.94 37.47 -10.90
CA THR A 18 -2.64 36.43 -11.68
C THR A 18 -3.92 36.02 -10.97
N LEU A 19 -4.93 35.68 -11.75
CA LEU A 19 -6.21 35.19 -11.23
C LEU A 19 -6.00 33.80 -10.54
N TYR A 20 -5.25 32.92 -11.20
CA TYR A 20 -4.96 31.58 -10.70
C TYR A 20 -3.54 31.51 -10.17
N GLN A 21 -3.36 30.80 -9.04
CA GLN A 21 -2.03 30.63 -8.45
C GLN A 21 -1.08 29.81 -9.34
N GLU A 22 -1.63 28.89 -10.14
CA GLU A 22 -0.89 28.07 -11.10
C GLU A 22 -0.23 28.89 -12.22
N GLN A 23 -0.76 30.09 -12.48
CA GLN A 23 -0.24 31.02 -13.49
C GLN A 23 0.84 31.96 -12.94
N ARG A 24 1.27 31.76 -11.70
CA ARG A 24 2.40 32.53 -11.12
C ARG A 24 3.74 31.99 -11.62
N PRO A 25 4.78 32.83 -11.70
CA PRO A 25 6.13 32.35 -11.94
C PRO A 25 6.51 31.27 -10.91
N GLN A 26 6.91 30.11 -11.39
CA GLN A 26 7.28 28.99 -10.53
C GLN A 26 8.78 28.83 -10.50
N GLN A 27 9.34 28.76 -9.29
CA GLN A 27 10.73 28.41 -9.09
C GLN A 27 10.90 26.91 -9.28
N LEU A 28 11.84 26.54 -10.11
CA LEU A 28 12.25 25.17 -10.32
C LEU A 28 13.42 24.87 -9.39
N ASN A 29 13.24 23.94 -8.48
CA ASN A 29 14.25 23.54 -7.53
C ASN A 29 14.78 22.14 -7.88
N SER A 30 16.04 21.86 -7.48
CA SER A 30 16.62 20.54 -7.64
C SER A 30 15.92 19.52 -6.74
N PRO A 31 15.36 18.43 -7.30
CA PRO A 31 14.68 17.41 -6.50
C PRO A 31 15.66 16.47 -5.77
N ILE A 32 16.94 16.49 -6.16
CA ILE A 32 18.01 15.67 -5.58
C ILE A 32 19.32 16.43 -5.61
N PRO A 33 20.27 16.15 -4.71
CA PRO A 33 21.64 16.63 -4.87
C PRO A 33 22.28 15.91 -6.06
N GLY A 34 22.89 16.68 -6.94
CA GLY A 34 23.47 16.11 -8.16
C GLY A 34 24.41 17.08 -8.87
N LYS A 35 25.24 16.55 -9.78
CA LYS A 35 26.12 17.30 -10.64
C LYS A 35 25.47 17.55 -11.99
N ILE A 36 25.49 18.77 -12.48
CA ILE A 36 24.92 19.14 -13.79
C ILE A 36 25.76 18.49 -14.88
N ILE A 37 25.13 17.63 -15.70
CA ILE A 37 25.75 17.03 -16.89
C ILE A 37 25.47 17.86 -18.13
N LYS A 38 24.21 18.25 -18.32
CA LYS A 38 23.76 18.89 -19.55
C LYS A 38 22.54 19.77 -19.33
N TRP A 39 22.56 20.94 -19.94
CA TRP A 39 21.39 21.80 -20.11
C TRP A 39 20.77 21.56 -21.49
N TYR A 40 19.45 21.49 -21.56
CA TYR A 40 18.67 21.35 -22.80
C TYR A 40 18.03 22.67 -23.22
N VAL A 41 18.00 23.67 -22.32
CA VAL A 41 17.38 24.97 -22.52
C VAL A 41 18.34 26.09 -22.13
N LYS A 42 18.06 27.29 -22.68
CA LYS A 42 18.78 28.53 -22.38
C LYS A 42 17.84 29.55 -21.72
N ASN A 43 18.40 30.55 -21.08
CA ASN A 43 17.63 31.67 -20.53
C ASN A 43 16.88 32.38 -21.68
N GLY A 44 15.56 32.50 -21.58
CA GLY A 44 14.68 33.03 -22.56
C GLY A 44 13.94 32.03 -23.47
N ASP A 45 14.30 30.73 -23.41
CA ASP A 45 13.63 29.70 -24.20
C ASP A 45 12.21 29.44 -23.69
N TYR A 46 11.30 29.13 -24.61
CA TYR A 46 9.95 28.66 -24.29
C TYR A 46 9.91 27.17 -24.16
N VAL A 47 9.27 26.67 -23.09
CA VAL A 47 9.14 25.26 -22.75
C VAL A 47 7.70 24.89 -22.49
N LYS A 48 7.36 23.63 -22.75
CA LYS A 48 6.08 23.03 -22.40
C LYS A 48 6.21 22.20 -21.13
N LYS A 49 5.13 22.04 -20.41
CA LYS A 49 5.06 21.14 -19.25
C LYS A 49 5.53 19.73 -19.63
N GLY A 50 6.51 19.23 -18.89
CA GLY A 50 7.14 17.94 -19.15
C GLY A 50 8.41 17.96 -19.99
N ASP A 51 8.77 19.10 -20.60
CA ASP A 51 10.03 19.23 -21.33
C ASP A 51 11.22 19.10 -20.37
N THR A 52 12.25 18.37 -20.80
CA THR A 52 13.47 18.24 -19.99
C THR A 52 14.30 19.51 -20.08
N LEU A 53 14.62 20.10 -18.93
CA LEU A 53 15.38 21.34 -18.82
C LEU A 53 16.88 21.07 -18.61
N LEU A 54 17.20 20.15 -17.70
CA LEU A 54 18.57 19.77 -17.43
C LEU A 54 18.68 18.30 -17.01
N GLN A 55 19.85 17.74 -17.17
CA GLN A 55 20.22 16.40 -16.71
C GLN A 55 21.24 16.48 -15.59
N LEU A 56 20.95 15.78 -14.50
CA LEU A 56 21.81 15.62 -13.33
C LEU A 56 22.48 14.24 -13.33
N SER A 57 23.67 14.17 -12.75
CA SER A 57 24.34 12.94 -12.37
C SER A 57 24.29 12.80 -10.85
N GLU A 58 24.17 11.58 -10.40
CA GLU A 58 24.24 11.27 -8.98
C GLU A 58 25.61 11.59 -8.38
N VAL A 59 25.62 11.99 -7.13
CA VAL A 59 26.83 12.26 -6.34
C VAL A 59 26.92 11.43 -5.06
N LYS A 60 25.82 10.77 -4.66
CA LYS A 60 25.79 9.88 -3.50
C LYS A 60 26.29 8.50 -3.87
N GLU A 61 27.21 7.95 -3.08
CA GLU A 61 27.84 6.64 -3.32
C GLU A 61 26.85 5.50 -3.47
N ASP A 62 25.76 5.49 -2.69
CA ASP A 62 24.72 4.45 -2.72
C ASP A 62 23.99 4.33 -4.08
N TYR A 63 24.07 5.34 -4.93
CA TYR A 63 23.31 5.43 -6.19
C TYR A 63 24.20 5.64 -7.43
N LEU A 64 25.53 5.56 -7.26
CA LEU A 64 26.47 5.77 -8.38
C LEU A 64 26.44 4.69 -9.44
N ASP A 65 25.96 3.48 -9.10
CA ASP A 65 25.89 2.37 -10.07
C ASP A 65 24.75 2.60 -11.08
N PRO A 66 25.06 2.82 -12.37
CA PRO A 66 24.03 3.00 -13.41
C PRO A 66 23.14 1.77 -13.60
N LEU A 67 23.62 0.59 -13.19
CA LEU A 67 22.91 -0.69 -13.31
C LEU A 67 22.21 -1.10 -12.01
N LEU A 68 22.13 -0.22 -11.00
CA LEU A 68 21.59 -0.52 -9.68
C LEU A 68 20.16 -1.09 -9.77
N VAL A 69 19.30 -0.45 -10.55
CA VAL A 69 17.92 -0.92 -10.78
C VAL A 69 17.93 -2.34 -11.35
N LYS A 70 18.68 -2.55 -12.44
CA LYS A 70 18.75 -3.86 -13.13
C LYS A 70 19.29 -4.96 -12.23
N ARG A 71 20.32 -4.67 -11.42
CA ARG A 71 20.90 -5.66 -10.49
C ARG A 71 19.93 -6.01 -9.37
N THR A 72 19.19 -5.02 -8.85
CA THR A 72 18.18 -5.29 -7.84
C THR A 72 17.00 -6.07 -8.42
N GLU A 73 16.58 -5.81 -9.66
CA GLU A 73 15.60 -6.63 -10.39
C GLU A 73 16.05 -8.09 -10.55
N GLN A 74 17.31 -8.30 -10.90
CA GLN A 74 17.88 -9.66 -10.97
C GLN A 74 17.87 -10.37 -9.61
N GLN A 75 18.06 -9.63 -8.49
CA GLN A 75 17.91 -10.20 -7.16
C GLN A 75 16.46 -10.59 -6.85
N VAL A 76 15.48 -9.76 -7.27
CA VAL A 76 14.04 -10.09 -7.18
C VAL A 76 13.75 -11.39 -7.95
N ASP A 77 14.21 -11.50 -9.18
CA ASP A 77 13.98 -12.68 -10.03
C ASP A 77 14.61 -13.94 -9.42
N ALA A 78 15.83 -13.83 -8.88
CA ALA A 78 16.50 -14.94 -8.20
C ALA A 78 15.71 -15.40 -6.95
N LYS A 79 15.19 -14.46 -6.15
CA LYS A 79 14.36 -14.77 -4.98
C LYS A 79 13.02 -15.41 -5.38
N LYS A 80 12.37 -14.92 -6.44
CA LYS A 80 11.15 -15.55 -7.01
C LYS A 80 11.43 -16.97 -7.53
N GLY A 81 12.59 -17.19 -8.12
CA GLY A 81 13.05 -18.53 -8.51
C GLY A 81 13.22 -19.47 -7.33
N LEU A 82 13.80 -18.99 -6.23
CA LEU A 82 13.97 -19.74 -4.99
C LEU A 82 12.61 -20.07 -4.34
N GLN A 83 11.68 -19.14 -4.32
CA GLN A 83 10.32 -19.35 -3.84
C GLN A 83 9.64 -20.49 -4.62
N LYS A 84 9.65 -20.44 -5.94
CA LYS A 84 9.08 -21.52 -6.79
C LYS A 84 9.72 -22.89 -6.53
N TYR A 85 11.01 -22.92 -6.23
CA TYR A 85 11.69 -24.16 -5.84
C TYR A 85 11.08 -24.72 -4.54
N TYR A 86 10.88 -23.89 -3.51
CA TYR A 86 10.29 -24.35 -2.26
C TYR A 86 8.81 -24.74 -2.42
N GLU A 87 8.03 -24.06 -3.25
CA GLU A 87 6.66 -24.45 -3.60
C GLU A 87 6.62 -25.84 -4.24
N ALA A 88 7.49 -26.11 -5.21
CA ALA A 88 7.63 -27.42 -5.82
C ALA A 88 8.06 -28.49 -4.79
N LYS A 89 8.98 -28.13 -3.87
CA LYS A 89 9.41 -29.02 -2.79
C LYS A 89 8.27 -29.35 -1.84
N VAL A 90 7.42 -28.40 -1.48
CA VAL A 90 6.20 -28.66 -0.68
C VAL A 90 5.26 -29.63 -1.41
N GLY A 91 5.07 -29.45 -2.73
CA GLY A 91 4.28 -30.35 -3.56
C GLY A 91 4.81 -31.80 -3.54
N THR A 92 6.13 -31.99 -3.74
CA THR A 92 6.76 -33.31 -3.68
C THR A 92 6.70 -33.94 -2.29
N THR A 93 6.88 -33.15 -1.24
CA THR A 93 6.79 -33.60 0.14
C THR A 93 5.36 -34.06 0.49
N ASN A 94 4.32 -33.36 0.01
CA ASN A 94 2.93 -33.81 0.16
C ASN A 94 2.67 -35.17 -0.52
N SER A 95 3.22 -35.36 -1.72
CA SER A 95 3.14 -36.67 -2.40
C SER A 95 3.87 -37.76 -1.63
N GLN A 96 5.00 -37.45 -1.02
CA GLN A 96 5.77 -38.36 -0.15
C GLN A 96 4.98 -38.75 1.11
N LEU A 97 4.29 -37.78 1.76
CA LEU A 97 3.41 -38.04 2.90
C LEU A 97 2.27 -39.01 2.54
N GLN A 98 1.64 -38.81 1.38
CA GLN A 98 0.60 -39.72 0.89
C GLN A 98 1.16 -41.14 0.64
N ALA A 99 2.33 -41.24 0.00
CA ALA A 99 2.97 -42.52 -0.26
C ALA A 99 3.34 -43.27 1.04
N LEU A 100 3.89 -42.56 2.05
CA LEU A 100 4.20 -43.12 3.35
C LEU A 100 2.96 -43.64 4.09
N ASN A 101 1.85 -42.89 4.07
CA ASN A 101 0.59 -43.33 4.65
C ASN A 101 0.07 -44.61 3.95
N SER A 102 0.07 -44.61 2.62
CA SER A 102 -0.37 -45.80 1.84
C SER A 102 0.52 -47.01 2.11
N ALA A 103 1.83 -46.81 2.21
CA ALA A 103 2.79 -47.88 2.52
C ALA A 103 2.59 -48.44 3.96
N ARG A 104 2.35 -47.55 4.94
CA ARG A 104 1.97 -47.95 6.30
C ARG A 104 0.73 -48.83 6.30
N ASP A 105 -0.34 -48.36 5.68
CA ASP A 105 -1.62 -49.04 5.68
C ASP A 105 -1.54 -50.41 4.98
N LEU A 106 -0.76 -50.52 3.90
CA LEU A 106 -0.47 -51.77 3.22
C LEU A 106 0.30 -52.75 4.12
N LYS A 107 1.36 -52.27 4.79
CA LYS A 107 2.15 -53.12 5.71
C LYS A 107 1.31 -53.57 6.89
N LEU A 108 0.49 -52.72 7.50
CA LEU A 108 -0.43 -53.09 8.56
C LEU A 108 -1.46 -54.11 8.12
N SER A 109 -2.00 -53.99 6.91
CA SER A 109 -2.90 -54.98 6.33
C SER A 109 -2.25 -56.34 6.14
N GLN A 110 -1.00 -56.38 5.66
CA GLN A 110 -0.22 -57.60 5.55
C GLN A 110 -0.05 -58.30 6.91
N LEU A 111 0.33 -57.56 7.97
CA LEU A 111 0.48 -58.09 9.30
C LEU A 111 -0.84 -58.59 9.91
N LYS A 112 -1.92 -57.87 9.66
CA LYS A 112 -3.26 -58.28 10.06
C LYS A 112 -3.68 -59.63 9.40
N VAL A 113 -3.40 -59.79 8.10
CA VAL A 113 -3.64 -61.08 7.40
C VAL A 113 -2.79 -62.19 8.02
N LYS A 114 -1.49 -61.93 8.35
CA LYS A 114 -0.61 -62.91 8.99
C LYS A 114 -1.14 -63.32 10.36
N ILE A 115 -1.62 -62.35 11.20
CA ILE A 115 -2.26 -62.68 12.48
C ILE A 115 -3.50 -63.55 12.28
N SER A 116 -4.34 -63.28 11.30
CA SER A 116 -5.52 -64.10 10.98
C SER A 116 -5.15 -65.52 10.57
N GLN A 117 -4.08 -65.69 9.77
CA GLN A 117 -3.56 -66.99 9.41
C GLN A 117 -3.04 -67.78 10.62
N LEU A 118 -2.30 -67.12 11.53
CA LEU A 118 -1.82 -67.73 12.76
C LEU A 118 -2.95 -68.08 13.72
N ASN A 119 -3.99 -67.27 13.84
CA ASN A 119 -5.19 -67.58 14.62
C ASN A 119 -5.94 -68.81 14.09
N ASN A 120 -6.05 -68.96 12.77
CA ASN A 120 -6.65 -70.17 12.14
C ASN A 120 -5.78 -71.43 12.45
N LYS A 121 -4.45 -71.27 12.36
CA LYS A 121 -3.49 -72.32 12.74
C LYS A 121 -3.65 -72.71 14.22
N LEU A 122 -3.72 -71.72 15.10
CA LEU A 122 -3.90 -71.89 16.56
C LEU A 122 -5.20 -72.67 16.84
N ALA A 123 -6.31 -72.30 16.23
CA ALA A 123 -7.59 -73.02 16.37
C ALA A 123 -7.50 -74.47 15.92
N GLY A 124 -6.74 -74.76 14.85
CA GLY A 124 -6.46 -76.14 14.42
C GLY A 124 -5.65 -76.95 15.43
N GLU A 125 -4.59 -76.31 15.99
CA GLU A 125 -3.75 -76.92 17.00
C GLU A 125 -4.48 -77.13 18.34
N GLU A 126 -5.42 -76.24 18.72
CA GLU A 126 -6.28 -76.42 19.90
C GLU A 126 -7.23 -77.63 19.70
N ALA A 127 -7.79 -77.78 18.49
CA ALA A 127 -8.60 -78.96 18.20
C ALA A 127 -7.79 -80.25 18.19
N GLU A 128 -6.52 -80.23 17.70
CA GLU A 128 -5.58 -81.32 17.79
C GLU A 128 -5.27 -81.71 19.25
N LEU A 129 -5.03 -80.71 20.13
CA LEU A 129 -4.79 -80.93 21.52
C LEU A 129 -5.98 -81.63 22.23
N VAL A 130 -7.21 -81.23 21.91
CA VAL A 130 -8.40 -81.91 22.43
C VAL A 130 -8.43 -83.38 22.01
N ALA A 131 -8.12 -83.69 20.75
CA ALA A 131 -8.06 -85.08 20.29
C ALA A 131 -6.97 -85.90 20.98
N VAL A 132 -5.75 -85.32 21.13
CA VAL A 132 -4.62 -85.97 21.81
C VAL A 132 -4.89 -86.15 23.31
N ASN A 133 -5.58 -85.21 23.97
CA ASN A 133 -6.01 -85.39 25.36
C ASN A 133 -6.98 -86.54 25.55
N ASN A 134 -7.93 -86.70 24.59
CA ASN A 134 -8.85 -87.87 24.64
C ASN A 134 -8.11 -89.20 24.39
N GLU A 135 -7.12 -89.23 23.48
CA GLU A 135 -6.26 -90.41 23.25
C GLU A 135 -5.44 -90.75 24.51
N LEU A 136 -4.84 -89.73 25.12
CA LEU A 136 -4.11 -89.94 26.38
C LEU A 136 -5.01 -90.49 27.49
N LYS A 137 -6.23 -89.98 27.67
CA LYS A 137 -7.17 -90.48 28.67
C LYS A 137 -7.50 -91.93 28.42
N MET A 138 -7.84 -92.32 27.19
CA MET A 138 -8.11 -93.73 26.87
C MET A 138 -6.92 -94.61 27.07
N THR A 139 -5.72 -94.24 26.69
CA THR A 139 -4.48 -95.01 26.90
C THR A 139 -4.10 -95.09 28.37
N SER A 140 -4.32 -94.03 29.15
CA SER A 140 -4.13 -94.03 30.62
C SER A 140 -5.05 -95.02 31.34
N ASP A 141 -6.39 -94.98 30.97
CA ASP A 141 -7.36 -95.88 31.55
C ASP A 141 -7.01 -97.37 31.22
N GLN A 142 -6.51 -97.62 30.02
CA GLN A 142 -6.07 -98.92 29.56
C GLN A 142 -4.80 -99.41 30.35
N TYR A 143 -3.86 -98.49 30.50
CA TYR A 143 -2.62 -98.74 31.27
C TYR A 143 -2.96 -99.09 32.70
N GLU A 144 -3.80 -98.30 33.39
CA GLU A 144 -4.20 -98.56 34.77
C GLU A 144 -4.90 -99.95 34.96
N ARG A 145 -5.83 -100.28 34.10
CA ARG A 145 -6.46 -101.56 34.08
C ARG A 145 -5.47 -102.68 33.84
N GLN A 146 -4.57 -102.53 32.87
CA GLN A 146 -3.55 -103.59 32.58
C GLN A 146 -2.53 -103.77 33.74
N LYS A 147 -2.20 -102.70 34.44
CA LYS A 147 -1.36 -102.67 35.62
C LYS A 147 -1.99 -103.53 36.74
N LYS A 148 -3.27 -103.28 37.06
CA LYS A 148 -4.02 -104.07 38.04
C LYS A 148 -4.07 -105.57 37.69
N MET A 149 -4.36 -105.89 36.41
CA MET A 149 -4.35 -107.29 35.97
C MET A 149 -2.97 -107.96 36.02
N TYR A 150 -1.87 -107.19 35.82
CA TYR A 150 -0.52 -107.70 35.97
C TYR A 150 -0.19 -107.91 37.43
N ASP A 151 -0.57 -107.01 38.30
CA ASP A 151 -0.37 -107.17 39.77
C ASP A 151 -1.15 -108.38 40.30
N GLU A 152 -2.28 -108.72 39.71
CA GLU A 152 -3.12 -109.91 40.00
C GLU A 152 -2.62 -111.22 39.31
N GLY A 153 -1.53 -111.12 38.49
CA GLY A 153 -0.96 -112.27 37.75
C GLY A 153 -1.78 -112.71 36.51
N LEU A 154 -2.73 -111.93 36.06
CA LEU A 154 -3.67 -112.29 34.97
C LEU A 154 -3.15 -111.94 33.54
N VAL A 155 -2.07 -111.20 33.42
CA VAL A 155 -1.47 -110.80 32.11
C VAL A 155 0.06 -110.93 32.18
N SER A 156 0.72 -111.09 31.00
CA SER A 156 2.19 -111.23 30.91
C SER A 156 2.88 -109.83 31.03
N LEU A 157 4.14 -109.87 31.52
CA LEU A 157 4.98 -108.66 31.55
C LEU A 157 5.09 -107.97 30.20
N THR A 158 5.17 -108.69 29.09
CA THR A 158 5.25 -108.19 27.76
C THR A 158 3.99 -107.38 27.41
N GLN A 159 2.78 -107.88 27.76
CA GLN A 159 1.51 -107.13 27.52
C GLN A 159 1.41 -105.87 28.37
N PHE A 160 1.84 -105.89 29.59
CA PHE A 160 1.93 -104.69 30.45
C PHE A 160 2.94 -103.66 29.91
N GLN A 161 4.13 -104.11 29.51
CA GLN A 161 5.13 -103.23 28.91
C GLN A 161 4.65 -102.57 27.63
N GLN A 162 3.93 -103.30 26.80
CA GLN A 162 3.34 -102.82 25.56
C GLN A 162 2.34 -101.69 25.84
N ARG A 163 1.48 -101.75 26.86
CA ARG A 163 0.57 -100.70 27.30
C ARG A 163 1.29 -99.52 27.92
N SER A 164 2.36 -99.76 28.70
CA SER A 164 3.19 -98.68 29.25
C SER A 164 3.84 -97.81 28.14
N VAL A 165 4.39 -98.49 27.13
CA VAL A 165 4.92 -97.73 25.94
C VAL A 165 3.88 -96.96 25.25
N SER A 166 2.65 -97.53 25.04
CA SER A 166 1.54 -96.80 24.42
C SER A 166 1.13 -95.56 25.19
N TYR A 167 1.05 -95.64 26.52
CA TYR A 167 0.76 -94.50 27.41
C TYR A 167 1.85 -93.44 27.33
N GLN A 168 3.15 -93.84 27.43
CA GLN A 168 4.26 -92.90 27.32
C GLN A 168 4.30 -92.19 25.94
N ASN A 169 3.98 -92.89 24.85
CA ASN A 169 3.89 -92.26 23.53
C ASN A 169 2.75 -91.25 23.45
N ALA A 170 1.57 -91.52 24.02
CA ALA A 170 0.49 -90.60 24.10
C ALA A 170 0.79 -89.35 24.91
N LEU A 171 1.52 -89.50 26.04
CA LEU A 171 1.99 -88.43 26.88
C LEU A 171 3.02 -87.54 26.16
N ALA A 172 3.99 -88.17 25.48
CA ALA A 172 4.95 -87.45 24.63
C ALA A 172 4.27 -86.64 23.51
N LYS A 173 3.25 -87.26 22.85
CA LYS A 173 2.47 -86.59 21.82
C LYS A 173 1.70 -85.37 22.38
N LYS A 174 1.10 -85.51 23.58
CA LYS A 174 0.47 -84.36 24.26
C LYS A 174 1.43 -83.20 24.46
N THR A 175 2.57 -83.46 25.07
CA THR A 175 3.60 -82.48 25.35
C THR A 175 4.10 -81.82 24.07
N ALA A 176 4.32 -82.59 23.02
CA ALA A 176 4.69 -82.03 21.69
C ALA A 176 3.62 -81.10 21.10
N THR A 177 2.32 -81.46 21.23
CA THR A 177 1.21 -80.62 20.77
C THR A 177 1.08 -79.35 21.62
N GLU A 178 1.25 -79.47 22.96
CA GLU A 178 1.25 -78.28 23.85
C GLU A 178 2.38 -77.30 23.50
N ASN A 179 3.58 -77.82 23.22
CA ASN A 179 4.73 -77.02 22.83
C ASN A 179 4.46 -76.34 21.48
N LYS A 180 3.88 -77.05 20.50
CA LYS A 180 3.51 -76.46 19.18
C LYS A 180 2.50 -75.34 19.34
N LEU A 181 1.48 -75.56 20.18
CA LEU A 181 0.47 -74.51 20.47
C LEU A 181 1.10 -73.29 21.18
N ALA A 182 2.01 -73.49 22.17
CA ALA A 182 2.75 -72.38 22.82
C ALA A 182 3.58 -71.60 21.80
N GLN A 183 4.26 -72.32 20.87
CA GLN A 183 5.04 -71.69 19.82
C GLN A 183 4.17 -70.80 18.92
N THR A 184 3.00 -71.31 18.46
CA THR A 184 2.09 -70.52 17.63
C THR A 184 1.55 -69.28 18.36
N ARG A 185 1.23 -69.40 19.65
CA ARG A 185 0.88 -68.24 20.51
C ARG A 185 2.01 -67.21 20.58
N GLN A 186 3.23 -67.67 20.74
CA GLN A 186 4.41 -66.76 20.76
C GLN A 186 4.60 -66.06 19.39
N GLU A 187 4.35 -66.76 18.26
CA GLU A 187 4.40 -66.18 16.92
C GLU A 187 3.38 -65.07 16.78
N ILE A 188 2.13 -65.21 17.29
CA ILE A 188 1.09 -64.17 17.27
C ILE A 188 1.55 -62.94 18.05
N VAL A 189 2.13 -63.13 19.25
CA VAL A 189 2.66 -61.99 20.04
C VAL A 189 3.76 -61.28 19.30
N ASN A 190 4.70 -62.00 18.69
CA ASN A 190 5.79 -61.40 17.92
C ASN A 190 5.28 -60.57 16.74
N VAL A 191 4.28 -61.08 16.01
CA VAL A 191 3.67 -60.31 14.90
C VAL A 191 2.91 -59.07 15.41
N SER A 192 2.29 -59.15 16.59
CA SER A 192 1.65 -57.99 17.24
C SER A 192 2.67 -56.93 17.64
N ILE A 193 3.83 -57.34 18.14
CA ILE A 193 4.95 -56.42 18.45
C ILE A 193 5.48 -55.80 17.14
N GLU A 194 5.65 -56.59 16.06
CA GLU A 194 6.05 -56.08 14.73
C GLU A 194 5.05 -55.04 14.20
N GLN A 195 3.76 -55.24 14.44
CA GLN A 195 2.72 -54.30 14.06
C GLN A 195 2.88 -52.94 14.78
N ASN A 196 3.08 -52.95 16.08
CA ASN A 196 3.32 -51.74 16.89
C ASN A 196 4.63 -51.05 16.50
N ALA A 197 5.70 -51.79 16.29
CA ALA A 197 6.98 -51.24 15.82
C ALA A 197 6.83 -50.58 14.41
N THR A 198 6.08 -51.20 13.54
CA THR A 198 5.75 -50.65 12.22
C THR A 198 5.02 -49.31 12.32
N ILE A 199 4.02 -49.21 13.21
CA ILE A 199 3.29 -47.94 13.44
C ILE A 199 4.27 -46.86 13.90
N GLN A 200 5.15 -47.14 14.85
CA GLN A 200 6.10 -46.16 15.35
C GLN A 200 7.11 -45.70 14.28
N ASP A 201 7.66 -46.63 13.48
CA ASP A 201 8.60 -46.36 12.41
C ASP A 201 7.97 -45.42 11.35
N TYR A 202 6.71 -45.71 10.93
CA TYR A 202 6.02 -44.86 10.00
C TYR A 202 5.63 -43.51 10.58
N ASN A 203 5.24 -43.45 11.86
CA ASN A 203 4.95 -42.16 12.53
C ASN A 203 6.20 -41.28 12.63
N GLU A 204 7.37 -41.85 12.90
CA GLU A 204 8.63 -41.10 12.88
C GLU A 204 8.94 -40.55 11.50
N LYS A 205 8.81 -41.39 10.44
CA LYS A 205 9.03 -40.97 9.05
C LYS A 205 8.04 -39.85 8.61
N LEU A 206 6.76 -40.00 8.98
CA LEU A 206 5.73 -39.01 8.71
C LEU A 206 6.04 -37.69 9.41
N SER A 207 6.36 -37.69 10.69
CA SER A 207 6.71 -36.51 11.48
C SER A 207 7.93 -35.80 10.92
N LYS A 208 8.98 -36.54 10.52
CA LYS A 208 10.15 -35.95 9.85
C LYS A 208 9.80 -35.28 8.52
N THR A 209 9.06 -35.99 7.67
CA THR A 209 8.64 -35.45 6.37
C THR A 209 7.72 -34.24 6.51
N GLU A 210 6.86 -34.24 7.52
CA GLU A 210 6.01 -33.09 7.86
C GLU A 210 6.83 -31.89 8.36
N GLY A 211 7.86 -32.13 9.17
CA GLY A 211 8.83 -31.12 9.57
C GLY A 211 9.54 -30.47 8.37
N ASP A 212 9.98 -31.29 7.39
CA ASP A 212 10.59 -30.80 6.14
C ASP A 212 9.61 -29.95 5.34
N ARG A 213 8.32 -30.30 5.34
CA ARG A 213 7.27 -29.50 4.70
C ARG A 213 7.12 -28.15 5.38
N PHE A 214 6.99 -28.10 6.71
CA PHE A 214 6.85 -26.84 7.45
C PHE A 214 8.10 -25.96 7.31
N GLN A 215 9.29 -26.55 7.30
CA GLN A 215 10.51 -25.80 7.03
C GLN A 215 10.48 -25.15 5.64
N SER A 216 10.03 -25.90 4.61
CA SER A 216 9.92 -25.37 3.25
C SER A 216 8.86 -24.26 3.16
N MET A 217 7.73 -24.38 3.86
CA MET A 217 6.71 -23.33 3.94
C MET A 217 7.26 -22.07 4.64
N GLY A 218 8.02 -22.21 5.71
CA GLY A 218 8.68 -21.08 6.36
C GLY A 218 9.68 -20.36 5.44
N GLN A 219 10.35 -21.09 4.54
CA GLN A 219 11.23 -20.48 3.54
C GLN A 219 10.44 -19.71 2.45
N ILE A 220 9.24 -20.16 2.08
CA ILE A 220 8.34 -19.46 1.17
C ILE A 220 7.95 -18.11 1.78
N GLU A 221 7.42 -18.10 3.00
CA GLU A 221 7.02 -16.88 3.72
C GLU A 221 8.20 -15.90 3.92
N GLY A 222 9.38 -16.42 4.28
CA GLY A 222 10.59 -15.61 4.36
C GLY A 222 10.98 -14.99 3.03
N SER A 223 10.82 -15.75 1.93
CA SER A 223 11.12 -15.28 0.58
C SER A 223 10.13 -14.18 0.14
N ASP A 224 8.86 -14.26 0.52
CA ASP A 224 7.85 -13.24 0.23
C ASP A 224 8.23 -11.89 0.86
N GLY A 225 8.65 -11.91 2.13
CA GLY A 225 9.13 -10.72 2.82
C GLY A 225 10.38 -10.09 2.15
N ASP A 226 11.33 -10.93 1.73
CA ASP A 226 12.54 -10.47 1.02
C ASP A 226 12.19 -9.90 -0.37
N ILE A 227 11.29 -10.55 -1.12
CA ILE A 227 10.81 -10.08 -2.43
C ILE A 227 10.16 -8.72 -2.29
N ALA A 228 9.21 -8.55 -1.35
CA ALA A 228 8.54 -7.28 -1.12
C ALA A 228 9.52 -6.15 -0.78
N LYS A 229 10.54 -6.44 0.03
CA LYS A 229 11.61 -5.48 0.37
C LYS A 229 12.42 -5.07 -0.86
N LEU A 230 12.84 -6.04 -1.66
CA LEU A 230 13.60 -5.78 -2.89
C LEU A 230 12.77 -5.03 -3.95
N GLU A 231 11.49 -5.37 -4.11
CA GLU A 231 10.58 -4.65 -5.02
C GLU A 231 10.39 -3.20 -4.61
N ASN A 232 10.26 -2.92 -3.29
CA ASN A 232 10.27 -1.55 -2.78
C ASN A 232 11.58 -0.82 -3.10
N GLN A 233 12.73 -1.49 -2.97
CA GLN A 233 14.01 -0.91 -3.34
C GLN A 233 14.07 -0.59 -4.85
N VAL A 234 13.62 -1.50 -5.72
CA VAL A 234 13.53 -1.26 -7.16
C VAL A 234 12.65 -0.05 -7.46
N ALA A 235 11.47 0.04 -6.84
CA ALA A 235 10.56 1.18 -7.02
C ALA A 235 11.22 2.50 -6.61
N ASN A 236 11.90 2.53 -5.47
CA ASN A 236 12.62 3.71 -4.98
C ASN A 236 13.77 4.11 -5.91
N TYR A 237 14.54 3.14 -6.40
CA TYR A 237 15.65 3.42 -7.32
C TYR A 237 15.15 3.92 -8.68
N ARG A 238 14.03 3.38 -9.20
CA ARG A 238 13.41 3.87 -10.43
C ARG A 238 12.87 5.29 -10.28
N ALA A 239 12.17 5.56 -9.18
CA ALA A 239 11.67 6.90 -8.88
C ALA A 239 12.84 7.91 -8.80
N ARG A 240 13.92 7.55 -8.11
CA ARG A 240 15.12 8.38 -8.03
C ARG A 240 15.77 8.59 -9.39
N GLN A 241 15.86 7.56 -10.23
CA GLN A 241 16.41 7.67 -11.58
C GLN A 241 15.61 8.64 -12.46
N GLY A 242 14.28 8.69 -12.28
CA GLY A 242 13.42 9.68 -12.93
C GLY A 242 13.76 11.12 -12.55
N LEU A 243 14.26 11.37 -11.33
CA LEU A 243 14.64 12.70 -10.85
C LEU A 243 15.97 13.23 -11.43
N TYR A 244 16.72 12.40 -12.15
CA TYR A 244 17.93 12.86 -12.86
C TYR A 244 17.61 13.79 -14.02
N PHE A 245 16.39 13.76 -14.52
CA PHE A 245 15.90 14.70 -15.52
C PHE A 245 14.95 15.71 -14.86
N VAL A 246 15.40 16.94 -14.76
CA VAL A 246 14.56 18.01 -14.23
C VAL A 246 13.68 18.52 -15.36
N ILE A 247 12.37 18.43 -15.18
CA ILE A 247 11.36 18.74 -16.18
C ILE A 247 10.61 20.03 -15.86
N ALA A 248 10.08 20.69 -16.88
CA ALA A 248 9.25 21.89 -16.73
C ALA A 248 7.93 21.54 -16.02
N SER A 249 7.60 22.32 -14.97
CA SER A 249 6.37 22.14 -14.18
C SER A 249 5.14 22.71 -14.90
N GLN A 250 5.34 23.69 -15.79
CA GLN A 250 4.29 24.39 -16.54
C GLN A 250 4.80 24.89 -17.89
N ASP A 251 3.88 25.27 -18.77
CA ASP A 251 4.21 25.97 -20.03
C ASP A 251 4.66 27.38 -19.71
N GLY A 252 5.74 27.84 -20.35
CA GLY A 252 6.21 29.20 -20.13
C GLY A 252 7.64 29.45 -20.61
N GLN A 253 8.14 30.63 -20.31
CA GLN A 253 9.47 31.06 -20.64
C GLN A 253 10.42 30.81 -19.43
N VAL A 254 11.56 30.18 -19.68
CA VAL A 254 12.60 29.96 -18.68
C VAL A 254 13.36 31.28 -18.46
N VAL A 255 13.40 31.73 -17.22
CA VAL A 255 14.12 32.94 -16.82
C VAL A 255 14.94 32.68 -15.56
N GLN A 256 15.91 33.57 -15.28
CA GLN A 256 16.71 33.52 -14.05
C GLN A 256 17.36 32.16 -13.81
N ILE A 257 18.12 31.64 -14.79
CA ILE A 257 18.95 30.46 -14.55
C ILE A 257 20.06 30.86 -13.57
N ASN A 258 19.99 30.33 -12.33
CA ASN A 258 20.90 30.71 -11.25
C ASN A 258 22.25 29.97 -11.34
N LYS A 259 22.24 28.76 -11.89
CA LYS A 259 23.37 27.85 -11.99
C LYS A 259 23.53 27.34 -13.42
N ALA A 260 24.48 27.88 -14.16
CA ALA A 260 24.65 27.56 -15.59
C ALA A 260 25.84 26.65 -15.89
N GLY A 261 26.74 26.41 -14.92
CA GLY A 261 27.98 25.70 -15.11
C GLY A 261 27.79 24.18 -15.24
N ILE A 262 28.22 23.59 -16.40
CA ILE A 262 28.35 22.13 -16.53
C ILE A 262 29.39 21.67 -15.51
N GLY A 263 29.06 20.64 -14.72
CA GLY A 263 29.91 20.12 -13.67
C GLY A 263 29.68 20.72 -12.29
N GLU A 264 28.83 21.74 -12.18
CA GLU A 264 28.45 22.36 -10.89
C GLU A 264 27.55 21.39 -10.10
N ILE A 265 27.71 21.39 -8.77
CA ILE A 265 26.95 20.53 -7.86
C ILE A 265 25.78 21.34 -7.30
N LEU A 266 24.59 20.82 -7.46
CA LEU A 266 23.35 21.32 -6.86
C LEU A 266 23.06 20.58 -5.56
N LYS A 267 22.54 21.32 -4.58
CA LYS A 267 22.00 20.75 -3.35
C LYS A 267 20.52 20.43 -3.53
N ASP A 268 20.00 19.59 -2.66
CA ASP A 268 18.56 19.34 -2.57
C ASP A 268 17.80 20.64 -2.24
N GLY A 269 16.70 20.88 -2.99
CA GLY A 269 15.90 22.10 -2.85
C GLY A 269 16.53 23.37 -3.43
N GLU A 270 17.74 23.34 -3.98
CA GLU A 270 18.40 24.52 -4.54
C GLU A 270 17.69 25.01 -5.79
N SER A 271 17.42 26.34 -5.86
CA SER A 271 16.75 26.97 -7.00
C SER A 271 17.63 26.94 -8.25
N ILE A 272 17.10 26.39 -9.31
CA ILE A 272 17.76 26.22 -10.60
C ILE A 272 17.40 27.32 -11.57
N ALA A 273 16.10 27.54 -11.77
CA ALA A 273 15.55 28.49 -12.72
C ALA A 273 14.12 28.89 -12.32
N THR A 274 13.57 29.90 -12.97
CA THR A 274 12.17 30.29 -12.81
C THR A 274 11.45 30.15 -14.16
N ILE A 275 10.26 29.55 -14.18
CA ILE A 275 9.41 29.47 -15.36
C ILE A 275 8.27 30.48 -15.22
N VAL A 276 8.19 31.41 -16.17
CA VAL A 276 7.12 32.42 -16.27
C VAL A 276 6.13 31.95 -17.30
N PRO A 277 4.85 31.73 -16.95
CA PRO A 277 3.85 31.27 -17.90
C PRO A 277 3.58 32.28 -19.00
N ASP A 278 3.30 31.78 -20.22
CA ASP A 278 3.04 32.60 -21.39
C ASP A 278 1.59 33.17 -21.43
N LYS A 279 0.65 32.34 -20.99
CA LYS A 279 -0.78 32.73 -20.93
C LYS A 279 -1.17 32.95 -19.48
N VAL A 280 -1.52 34.20 -19.17
CA VAL A 280 -1.87 34.61 -17.82
C VAL A 280 -3.21 35.36 -17.86
N ASP A 281 -4.14 34.88 -17.05
CA ASP A 281 -5.35 35.65 -16.75
C ASP A 281 -5.00 36.64 -15.65
N TYR A 282 -4.89 37.92 -16.06
CA TYR A 282 -4.51 38.99 -15.14
C TYR A 282 -5.65 39.34 -14.19
N ALA A 283 -5.31 39.53 -12.94
CA ALA A 283 -6.14 40.14 -11.92
C ALA A 283 -5.36 41.25 -11.24
N VAL A 284 -6.06 42.19 -10.62
CA VAL A 284 -5.44 43.24 -9.83
C VAL A 284 -5.69 42.96 -8.35
N GLU A 285 -4.63 42.85 -7.59
CA GLU A 285 -4.70 42.81 -6.14
C GLU A 285 -4.71 44.26 -5.62
N ILE A 286 -5.82 44.70 -5.04
CA ILE A 286 -5.96 46.05 -4.44
C ILE A 286 -5.93 45.90 -2.91
N TYR A 287 -5.39 46.90 -2.24
CA TYR A 287 -5.28 46.97 -0.80
C TYR A 287 -6.25 48.00 -0.23
N ILE A 288 -7.17 47.54 0.60
CA ILE A 288 -8.25 48.31 1.19
C ILE A 288 -7.94 48.57 2.67
N LYS A 289 -8.06 49.84 3.08
CA LYS A 289 -7.89 50.16 4.51
C LYS A 289 -9.01 49.55 5.33
N PRO A 290 -8.76 49.14 6.59
CA PRO A 290 -9.80 48.55 7.45
C PRO A 290 -11.06 49.44 7.62
N VAL A 291 -10.91 50.73 7.63
CA VAL A 291 -12.01 51.71 7.73
C VAL A 291 -12.93 51.67 6.49
N ASP A 292 -12.38 51.36 5.30
CA ASP A 292 -13.10 51.37 4.05
C ASP A 292 -13.67 49.99 3.67
N LEU A 293 -13.25 48.93 4.41
CA LEU A 293 -13.67 47.55 4.13
C LEU A 293 -15.17 47.34 4.11
N PRO A 294 -15.99 47.90 5.03
CA PRO A 294 -17.44 47.73 5.01
C PRO A 294 -18.12 48.30 3.78
N LEU A 295 -17.45 49.22 3.08
CA LEU A 295 -17.95 49.92 1.92
C LEU A 295 -17.72 49.17 0.60
N VAL A 296 -16.79 48.24 0.58
CA VAL A 296 -16.43 47.45 -0.60
C VAL A 296 -17.12 46.10 -0.56
N LYS A 297 -17.88 45.78 -1.65
CA LYS A 297 -18.63 44.53 -1.77
C LYS A 297 -18.13 43.70 -2.96
N GLU A 298 -18.30 42.41 -2.90
CA GLU A 298 -18.10 41.55 -4.04
C GLU A 298 -19.06 41.95 -5.17
N GLY A 299 -18.54 41.92 -6.38
CA GLY A 299 -19.28 42.39 -7.54
C GLY A 299 -19.18 43.90 -7.81
N GLN A 300 -18.55 44.68 -6.93
CA GLN A 300 -18.43 46.12 -7.07
C GLN A 300 -17.49 46.51 -8.18
N ARG A 301 -17.87 47.59 -8.92
CA ARG A 301 -17.06 48.14 -10.03
C ARG A 301 -15.91 48.95 -9.46
N VAL A 302 -14.73 48.73 -10.00
CA VAL A 302 -13.49 49.44 -9.69
C VAL A 302 -12.87 49.94 -10.96
N MET A 303 -12.58 51.22 -11.03
CA MET A 303 -11.83 51.79 -12.14
C MET A 303 -10.34 51.69 -11.85
N CYS A 304 -9.61 50.97 -12.66
CA CYS A 304 -8.17 50.74 -12.53
C CYS A 304 -7.39 51.68 -13.46
N ILE A 305 -6.34 52.29 -12.94
CA ILE A 305 -5.35 53.06 -13.65
C ILE A 305 -4.02 52.30 -13.52
N PHE A 306 -3.49 51.87 -14.64
CA PHE A 306 -2.24 51.12 -14.67
C PHE A 306 -1.04 52.05 -14.83
N ASP A 307 0.01 51.83 -14.02
CA ASP A 307 1.24 52.59 -14.14
C ASP A 307 1.87 52.44 -15.53
N GLY A 308 2.33 53.56 -16.10
CA GLY A 308 2.88 53.58 -17.46
C GLY A 308 1.84 53.84 -18.57
N PHE A 309 0.54 53.93 -18.22
CA PHE A 309 -0.53 54.31 -19.18
C PHE A 309 -1.09 55.69 -18.83
N PRO A 310 -1.20 56.60 -19.82
CA PRO A 310 -1.69 57.95 -19.56
C PRO A 310 -3.16 57.91 -19.18
N ALA A 311 -3.51 58.59 -18.08
CA ALA A 311 -4.88 58.70 -17.59
C ALA A 311 -5.18 60.11 -17.12
N ILE A 312 -6.41 60.57 -17.42
CA ILE A 312 -6.97 61.82 -16.91
C ILE A 312 -8.23 61.47 -16.14
N VAL A 313 -8.18 61.69 -14.81
CA VAL A 313 -9.26 61.28 -13.90
C VAL A 313 -9.99 62.50 -13.38
N PHE A 314 -11.32 62.49 -13.51
CA PHE A 314 -12.21 63.46 -12.90
C PHE A 314 -12.88 62.84 -11.68
N SER A 315 -12.40 63.26 -10.50
CA SER A 315 -12.97 62.77 -9.25
C SER A 315 -14.45 63.16 -9.15
N GLY A 316 -15.33 62.23 -8.86
CA GLY A 316 -16.77 62.43 -8.86
C GLY A 316 -17.48 62.15 -10.18
N TRP A 317 -16.77 62.10 -11.32
CA TRP A 317 -17.31 61.72 -12.63
C TRP A 317 -16.46 60.66 -13.32
N PRO A 318 -16.39 59.44 -12.78
CA PRO A 318 -15.50 58.40 -13.28
C PRO A 318 -15.78 58.00 -14.73
N ASN A 319 -17.03 58.09 -15.19
CA ASN A 319 -17.40 57.80 -16.58
C ASN A 319 -16.89 58.83 -17.61
N SER A 320 -16.49 60.03 -17.15
CA SER A 320 -15.86 61.07 -17.98
C SER A 320 -14.33 61.02 -17.96
N SER A 321 -13.74 60.09 -17.22
CA SER A 321 -12.30 59.87 -17.09
C SER A 321 -11.74 59.14 -18.30
N TYR A 322 -10.52 59.52 -18.73
CA TYR A 322 -9.82 58.89 -19.86
C TYR A 322 -8.64 58.06 -19.34
N GLY A 323 -8.37 56.91 -19.99
CA GLY A 323 -7.26 56.02 -19.60
C GLY A 323 -7.53 55.16 -18.36
N THR A 324 -8.76 55.11 -17.91
CA THR A 324 -9.23 54.22 -16.86
C THR A 324 -9.83 52.95 -17.45
N PHE A 325 -9.69 51.83 -16.73
CA PHE A 325 -10.14 50.51 -17.17
C PHE A 325 -11.03 49.89 -16.09
N ALA A 326 -12.21 49.44 -16.49
CA ALA A 326 -13.14 48.86 -15.54
C ALA A 326 -12.73 47.44 -15.11
N GLY A 327 -12.86 47.18 -13.82
CA GLY A 327 -12.73 45.87 -13.20
C GLY A 327 -13.87 45.64 -12.22
N LYS A 328 -14.03 44.39 -11.80
CA LYS A 328 -15.03 43.95 -10.86
C LYS A 328 -14.38 43.18 -9.73
N VAL A 329 -14.72 43.51 -8.47
CA VAL A 329 -14.26 42.79 -7.29
C VAL A 329 -14.86 41.39 -7.30
N ILE A 330 -14.04 40.37 -7.26
CA ILE A 330 -14.51 38.95 -7.20
C ILE A 330 -14.36 38.31 -5.84
N ALA A 331 -13.37 38.76 -5.05
CA ALA A 331 -13.13 38.25 -3.73
C ALA A 331 -12.48 39.32 -2.85
N ILE A 332 -12.76 39.26 -1.56
CA ILE A 332 -12.13 40.08 -0.54
C ILE A 332 -11.55 39.11 0.50
N GLU A 333 -10.24 39.18 0.76
CA GLU A 333 -9.60 38.31 1.74
C GLU A 333 -10.00 38.75 3.18
N ASN A 334 -10.41 37.80 3.99
CA ASN A 334 -10.81 38.06 5.38
C ASN A 334 -9.60 38.21 6.34
N ASN A 335 -8.39 38.15 5.83
CA ASN A 335 -7.16 38.29 6.60
C ASN A 335 -6.43 39.59 6.28
N ILE A 336 -5.83 40.21 7.29
CA ILE A 336 -5.03 41.42 7.12
C ILE A 336 -3.67 41.04 6.54
N SER A 337 -3.29 41.68 5.44
CA SER A 337 -1.97 41.52 4.82
C SER A 337 -0.86 42.15 5.69
N ALA A 338 0.39 41.82 5.40
CA ALA A 338 1.56 42.34 6.14
C ALA A 338 1.65 43.90 6.20
N ASN A 339 1.00 44.57 5.26
CA ASN A 339 0.91 46.04 5.20
C ASN A 339 -0.24 46.63 6.04
N GLY A 340 -0.96 45.85 6.83
CA GLY A 340 -2.08 46.28 7.66
C GLY A 340 -3.38 46.59 6.88
N MET A 341 -3.49 46.15 5.61
CA MET A 341 -4.67 46.36 4.75
C MET A 341 -5.29 45.04 4.37
N PHE A 342 -6.57 45.06 4.02
CA PHE A 342 -7.26 43.91 3.42
C PHE A 342 -7.02 43.87 1.92
N LYS A 343 -6.79 42.64 1.41
CA LYS A 343 -6.58 42.44 -0.02
C LYS A 343 -7.90 42.08 -0.70
N ALA A 344 -8.20 42.71 -1.80
CA ALA A 344 -9.30 42.34 -2.69
C ALA A 344 -8.79 42.08 -4.09
N LEU A 345 -9.39 41.08 -4.74
CA LEU A 345 -9.05 40.66 -6.09
C LEU A 345 -10.05 41.22 -7.07
N VAL A 346 -9.53 41.93 -8.07
CA VAL A 346 -10.31 42.57 -9.13
C VAL A 346 -9.98 41.94 -10.47
N ILE A 347 -10.97 41.54 -11.23
CA ILE A 347 -10.80 41.04 -12.59
C ILE A 347 -11.35 42.04 -13.61
N GLN A 348 -10.93 41.88 -14.86
CA GLN A 348 -11.44 42.69 -15.98
C GLN A 348 -12.94 42.50 -16.14
N ASP A 349 -13.68 43.59 -16.28
CA ASP A 349 -15.09 43.52 -16.69
C ASP A 349 -15.16 43.25 -18.20
N LYS A 350 -15.72 42.07 -18.57
CA LYS A 350 -15.82 41.64 -19.97
C LYS A 350 -16.75 42.53 -20.83
N ASN A 351 -17.62 43.30 -20.20
CA ASN A 351 -18.58 44.18 -20.87
C ASN A 351 -18.02 45.59 -21.16
N GLU A 352 -16.83 45.85 -20.69
CA GLU A 352 -16.18 47.17 -20.75
C GLU A 352 -14.87 47.09 -21.57
N LYS A 353 -14.20 48.23 -21.69
CA LYS A 353 -12.91 48.33 -22.40
C LYS A 353 -11.88 47.34 -21.85
N GLN A 354 -11.28 46.55 -22.75
CA GLN A 354 -10.24 45.58 -22.37
C GLN A 354 -9.03 46.27 -21.73
N TRP A 355 -8.45 45.60 -20.75
CA TRP A 355 -7.21 46.06 -20.14
C TRP A 355 -6.08 46.11 -21.16
N PRO A 356 -5.07 46.99 -20.96
CA PRO A 356 -4.00 47.14 -21.94
C PRO A 356 -3.24 45.83 -22.18
N PRO A 357 -2.99 45.44 -23.46
CA PRO A 357 -2.41 44.13 -23.76
C PRO A 357 -0.94 43.97 -23.33
N LYS A 358 -0.28 45.08 -22.96
CA LYS A 358 1.15 45.07 -22.48
C LYS A 358 1.28 45.14 -20.98
N ILE A 359 0.23 44.85 -20.23
CA ILE A 359 0.31 44.76 -18.77
C ILE A 359 1.17 43.54 -18.39
N LYS A 360 2.04 43.74 -17.43
CA LYS A 360 2.86 42.67 -16.86
C LYS A 360 2.57 42.50 -15.38
N MET A 361 2.76 41.30 -14.88
CA MET A 361 2.69 40.99 -13.45
C MET A 361 3.63 41.94 -12.67
N GLY A 362 3.16 42.47 -11.53
CA GLY A 362 3.89 43.43 -10.71
C GLY A 362 3.73 44.89 -11.13
N THR A 363 3.02 45.22 -12.27
CA THR A 363 2.69 46.58 -12.63
C THR A 363 1.84 47.21 -11.52
N GLY A 364 2.19 48.42 -11.06
CA GLY A 364 1.41 49.16 -10.08
C GLY A 364 0.04 49.57 -10.66
N VAL A 365 -0.95 49.58 -9.77
CA VAL A 365 -2.34 49.96 -10.14
C VAL A 365 -2.90 50.88 -9.05
N GLN A 366 -3.52 51.97 -9.51
CA GLN A 366 -4.39 52.81 -8.68
C GLN A 366 -5.84 52.44 -8.98
N GLY A 367 -6.57 51.94 -8.00
CA GLY A 367 -7.97 51.61 -8.10
C GLY A 367 -8.86 52.70 -7.52
N ILE A 368 -9.98 52.97 -8.18
CA ILE A 368 -11.02 53.83 -7.69
C ILE A 368 -12.28 52.99 -7.55
N ALA A 369 -12.61 52.57 -6.34
CA ALA A 369 -13.84 51.82 -6.06
C ALA A 369 -15.01 52.82 -6.11
N ILE A 370 -15.98 52.55 -6.99
CA ILE A 370 -17.16 53.42 -7.22
C ILE A 370 -18.23 53.01 -6.21
N LEU A 371 -18.65 53.98 -5.39
CA LEU A 371 -19.72 53.82 -4.41
C LEU A 371 -21.06 54.42 -4.96
N ASN A 372 -21.83 55.06 -4.12
CA ASN A 372 -23.13 55.61 -4.44
C ASN A 372 -23.04 57.01 -5.06
N ASP A 373 -24.02 57.38 -5.88
CA ASP A 373 -24.19 58.71 -6.38
C ASP A 373 -24.93 59.56 -5.35
N VAL A 374 -24.30 60.68 -4.97
CA VAL A 374 -24.88 61.66 -4.02
C VAL A 374 -24.82 63.06 -4.63
N PRO A 375 -25.65 64.00 -4.17
CA PRO A 375 -25.51 65.39 -4.62
C PRO A 375 -24.26 66.05 -4.08
N ILE A 376 -23.66 66.98 -4.88
CA ILE A 376 -22.39 67.64 -4.54
C ILE A 376 -22.44 68.34 -3.18
N TRP A 377 -23.57 68.97 -2.81
CA TRP A 377 -23.70 69.63 -1.49
C TRP A 377 -23.51 68.63 -0.33
N TYR A 378 -24.00 67.43 -0.47
CA TYR A 378 -23.86 66.38 0.55
C TYR A 378 -22.40 65.95 0.68
N GLU A 379 -21.68 65.74 -0.43
CA GLU A 379 -20.29 65.36 -0.41
C GLU A 379 -19.42 66.47 0.21
N LEU A 380 -19.69 67.73 -0.08
CA LEU A 380 -19.02 68.86 0.57
C LEU A 380 -19.27 68.90 2.09
N TRP A 381 -20.55 68.75 2.51
CA TRP A 381 -20.92 68.70 3.91
C TRP A 381 -20.23 67.53 4.64
N ARG A 382 -20.22 66.36 4.03
CA ARG A 382 -19.57 65.16 4.56
C ARG A 382 -18.11 65.34 4.76
N ASN A 383 -17.41 65.86 3.77
CA ASN A 383 -15.97 66.12 3.83
C ASN A 383 -15.60 67.13 4.93
N ILE A 384 -16.40 68.18 5.06
CA ILE A 384 -16.19 69.21 6.12
C ILE A 384 -16.34 68.60 7.52
N ASN A 385 -17.29 67.66 7.69
CA ASN A 385 -17.51 66.99 8.98
C ASN A 385 -16.71 65.71 9.19
N GLY A 386 -15.87 65.28 8.26
CA GLY A 386 -14.96 64.15 8.38
C GLY A 386 -15.65 62.76 8.38
N PHE A 387 -16.89 62.67 7.87
CA PHE A 387 -17.60 61.39 7.76
C PHE A 387 -17.09 60.53 6.62
N PRO A 388 -17.07 59.18 6.79
CA PRO A 388 -16.67 58.25 5.74
C PRO A 388 -17.64 58.33 4.51
N PRO A 389 -17.22 57.91 3.31
CA PRO A 389 -18.02 58.04 2.09
C PRO A 389 -19.39 57.40 2.22
N ASP A 390 -19.75 56.42 2.78
CA ASP A 390 -21.05 55.73 2.78
C ASP A 390 -21.88 55.97 4.08
N TYR A 391 -21.73 57.16 4.67
CA TYR A 391 -22.43 57.49 5.94
C TYR A 391 -23.97 57.50 5.79
N TYR A 392 -24.52 57.69 4.58
CA TYR A 392 -25.93 57.72 4.32
C TYR A 392 -26.43 56.50 3.54
N GLU A 393 -26.97 55.48 4.21
CA GLU A 393 -27.80 54.46 3.56
C GLU A 393 -29.20 55.06 3.29
N VAL A 394 -29.54 55.29 2.05
CA VAL A 394 -30.94 55.51 1.62
C VAL A 394 -31.66 54.18 1.88
N LYS A 395 -32.40 54.08 2.98
CA LYS A 395 -33.35 52.98 3.21
C LYS A 395 -34.37 52.98 2.07
N THR A 396 -34.19 52.21 1.06
CA THR A 396 -35.23 51.96 0.06
C THR A 396 -36.36 51.21 0.78
N GLU A 397 -37.59 51.61 0.57
CA GLU A 397 -38.83 51.09 1.18
C GLU A 397 -39.00 49.55 1.11
N LYS A 398 -38.14 48.85 0.41
CA LYS A 398 -38.09 47.39 0.35
C LYS A 398 -37.51 46.72 1.63
N SER A 399 -36.60 47.38 2.33
CA SER A 399 -35.99 46.80 3.55
C SER A 399 -36.94 46.96 4.76
N ALA A 400 -37.87 47.90 4.74
CA ALA A 400 -38.87 48.11 5.83
C ALA A 400 -40.00 47.04 5.83
N LYS A 401 -40.18 46.28 4.74
CA LYS A 401 -41.18 45.20 4.66
C LYS A 401 -40.65 43.86 5.17
N ASP A 402 -39.33 43.61 5.07
CA ASP A 402 -38.73 42.36 5.52
C ASP A 402 -38.49 42.31 7.05
N GLU A 403 -38.37 43.47 7.72
CA GLU A 403 -38.30 43.53 9.20
C GLU A 403 -39.66 43.35 9.87
N LYS A 404 -40.77 43.66 9.20
CA LYS A 404 -42.13 43.46 9.74
C LYS A 404 -42.68 42.05 9.55
N SER A 405 -41.99 41.16 8.89
CA SER A 405 -42.41 39.77 8.70
C SER A 405 -41.64 38.79 9.59
N LYS A 406 -40.78 39.28 10.49
CA LYS A 406 -40.00 38.49 11.42
C LYS A 406 -40.22 38.82 12.90
N ASN A 407 -41.36 39.44 13.21
CA ASN A 407 -41.87 39.55 14.60
C ASN A 407 -43.21 38.83 14.73
#